data_0ad45be49f3235f1a4fa4cbfb0442403
#
_entry.id   0ad45be49f3235f1a4fa4cbfb0442403
#
_cell.length_a   1.000
_cell.length_b   1.000
_cell.length_c   1.000
_cell.angle_alpha   90.00
_cell.angle_beta   90.00
_cell.angle_gamma   90.00
#
_symmetry.space_group_name_H-M   'P 1'
#
loop_
_entity.id
_entity.type
_entity.pdbx_description
1 polymer ?
#
loop_
_entity_poly.entity_id
_entity_poly.type
_entity_poly.pdbx_seq_one_letter_code
_entity_poly.pdbx_strand_id
1 'polypeptide(L)'
;FSDLAMPETVRDSLSSASQSPDPPHFLITGPSGVGKTAAWRLVARQLLGSGWKSTTHVLQARDLVRQRGAMNTFEEFLRPGGSGSADTLAGRLSLDAFDRGISSSNQGGVAPAGVENTLTEGKLPISRLIVIEDADYLGSIRQAYLRRMMETVGEASRFVLVARAPSRIIDALRSRTQMVRI
;
A
#
# COMPACT_ATOMS: atom_id res chain seq x y z
N PHE A 1 -2.58 -17.20 3.07
CA PHE A 1 -3.84 -16.99 2.30
C PHE A 1 -4.89 -18.08 2.55
N SER A 2 -4.50 -19.29 2.97
CA SER A 2 -5.42 -20.42 3.23
C SER A 2 -6.59 -20.08 4.17
N ASP A 3 -6.36 -19.19 5.13
CA ASP A 3 -7.33 -18.86 6.19
C ASP A 3 -8.33 -17.76 5.78
N LEU A 4 -8.21 -17.24 4.56
CA LEU A 4 -9.17 -16.26 4.05
C LEU A 4 -10.41 -16.94 3.47
N ALA A 5 -11.58 -16.50 3.92
CA ALA A 5 -12.86 -16.91 3.38
C ALA A 5 -13.13 -16.22 2.03
N MET A 6 -12.33 -16.54 1.02
CA MET A 6 -12.48 -16.03 -0.35
C MET A 6 -12.33 -17.18 -1.35
N PRO A 7 -12.82 -17.01 -2.60
CA PRO A 7 -12.66 -18.02 -3.65
C PRO A 7 -11.20 -18.40 -3.84
N GLU A 8 -10.92 -19.67 -4.05
CA GLU A 8 -9.57 -20.22 -4.21
C GLU A 8 -8.82 -19.54 -5.37
N THR A 9 -9.49 -19.33 -6.47
CA THR A 9 -8.93 -18.64 -7.64
C THR A 9 -8.41 -17.22 -7.33
N VAL A 10 -9.11 -16.48 -6.47
CA VAL A 10 -8.72 -15.13 -6.04
C VAL A 10 -7.53 -15.21 -5.10
N ARG A 11 -7.54 -16.16 -4.20
CA ARG A 11 -6.46 -16.43 -3.26
C ARG A 11 -5.16 -16.80 -3.97
N ASP A 12 -5.25 -17.71 -4.94
CA ASP A 12 -4.11 -18.15 -5.72
C ASP A 12 -3.55 -17.04 -6.61
N SER A 13 -4.44 -16.23 -7.20
CA SER A 13 -4.04 -15.04 -7.97
C SER A 13 -3.28 -14.03 -7.12
N LEU A 14 -3.77 -13.73 -5.91
CA LEU A 14 -3.07 -12.83 -4.98
C LEU A 14 -1.73 -13.41 -4.53
N SER A 15 -1.70 -14.69 -4.18
CA SER A 15 -0.49 -15.37 -3.72
C SER A 15 0.57 -15.41 -4.82
N SER A 16 0.21 -15.83 -6.01
CA SER A 16 1.11 -15.90 -7.16
C SER A 16 1.66 -14.54 -7.56
N ALA A 17 0.79 -13.52 -7.63
CA ALA A 17 1.19 -12.17 -7.98
C ALA A 17 2.12 -11.53 -6.94
N SER A 18 1.89 -11.79 -5.64
CA SER A 18 2.74 -11.27 -4.59
C SER A 18 4.08 -12.00 -4.44
N GLN A 19 4.22 -13.21 -4.99
CA GLN A 19 5.46 -13.97 -5.05
C GLN A 19 6.25 -13.73 -6.34
N SER A 20 5.71 -12.96 -7.28
CA SER A 20 6.41 -12.63 -8.51
C SER A 20 7.72 -11.90 -8.22
N PRO A 21 8.77 -12.10 -9.04
CA PRO A 21 10.01 -11.31 -8.95
C PRO A 21 9.79 -9.80 -9.13
N ASP A 22 8.70 -9.43 -9.78
CA ASP A 22 8.23 -8.04 -9.95
C ASP A 22 6.75 -7.97 -9.62
N PRO A 23 6.40 -7.89 -8.31
CA PRO A 23 5.01 -7.85 -7.91
C PRO A 23 4.33 -6.59 -8.43
N PRO A 24 3.10 -6.69 -8.94
CA PRO A 24 2.38 -5.53 -9.45
C PRO A 24 1.88 -4.63 -8.31
N HIS A 25 1.42 -3.44 -8.67
CA HIS A 25 0.49 -2.70 -7.82
C HIS A 25 -0.86 -3.42 -7.81
N PHE A 26 -1.58 -3.38 -6.68
CA PHE A 26 -2.86 -4.07 -6.54
C PHE A 26 -4.04 -3.09 -6.44
N LEU A 27 -5.16 -3.47 -7.04
CA LEU A 27 -6.47 -2.88 -6.80
C LEU A 27 -7.42 -3.96 -6.27
N ILE A 28 -7.66 -3.95 -4.97
CA ILE A 28 -8.55 -4.91 -4.31
C ILE A 28 -9.95 -4.31 -4.20
N THR A 29 -10.94 -4.95 -4.82
CA THR A 29 -12.31 -4.46 -4.87
C THR A 29 -13.31 -5.45 -4.31
N GLY A 30 -14.41 -4.94 -3.78
CA GLY A 30 -15.52 -5.76 -3.27
C GLY A 30 -16.34 -5.05 -2.20
N PRO A 31 -17.48 -5.61 -1.80
CA PRO A 31 -18.34 -5.04 -0.76
C PRO A 31 -17.64 -4.85 0.59
N SER A 32 -18.27 -4.13 1.51
CA SER A 32 -17.75 -4.03 2.87
C SER A 32 -17.84 -5.40 3.57
N GLY A 33 -16.85 -5.72 4.41
CA GLY A 33 -16.85 -6.94 5.21
C GLY A 33 -16.30 -8.20 4.52
N VAL A 34 -16.02 -8.19 3.21
CA VAL A 34 -15.56 -9.38 2.46
C VAL A 34 -14.09 -9.76 2.68
N GLY A 35 -13.37 -9.08 3.56
CA GLY A 35 -11.98 -9.44 3.87
C GLY A 35 -10.90 -8.67 3.09
N LYS A 36 -11.21 -7.55 2.42
CA LYS A 36 -10.22 -6.74 1.68
C LYS A 36 -9.01 -6.33 2.53
N THR A 37 -9.27 -5.89 3.77
CA THR A 37 -8.21 -5.51 4.72
C THR A 37 -7.34 -6.72 5.10
N ALA A 38 -7.93 -7.88 5.29
CA ALA A 38 -7.17 -9.11 5.55
C ALA A 38 -6.32 -9.50 4.34
N ALA A 39 -6.86 -9.36 3.13
CA ALA A 39 -6.17 -9.68 1.89
C ALA A 39 -4.91 -8.82 1.70
N TRP A 40 -5.00 -7.49 1.81
CA TRP A 40 -3.82 -6.64 1.63
C TRP A 40 -2.79 -6.82 2.76
N ARG A 41 -3.21 -7.12 4.00
CA ARG A 41 -2.28 -7.45 5.09
C ARG A 41 -1.47 -8.71 4.80
N LEU A 42 -2.07 -9.69 4.14
CA LEU A 42 -1.34 -10.89 3.70
C LEU A 42 -0.38 -10.59 2.55
N VAL A 43 -0.80 -9.78 1.58
CA VAL A 43 0.09 -9.27 0.52
C VAL A 43 1.29 -8.54 1.14
N ALA A 44 1.06 -7.66 2.12
CA ALA A 44 2.12 -6.95 2.82
C ALA A 44 3.12 -7.89 3.49
N ARG A 45 2.62 -8.91 4.20
CA ARG A 45 3.47 -9.93 4.82
C ARG A 45 4.32 -10.69 3.81
N GLN A 46 3.76 -11.00 2.67
CA GLN A 46 4.42 -11.76 1.63
C GLN A 46 5.49 -10.94 0.90
N LEU A 47 5.20 -9.66 0.63
CA LEU A 47 6.12 -8.75 -0.04
C LEU A 47 7.28 -8.27 0.86
N LEU A 48 7.00 -8.03 2.13
CA LEU A 48 7.91 -7.32 3.06
C LEU A 48 8.44 -8.22 4.19
N GLY A 49 8.01 -9.48 4.25
CA GLY A 49 8.46 -10.44 5.25
C GLY A 49 8.16 -10.00 6.69
N SER A 50 9.10 -10.22 7.61
CA SER A 50 8.93 -9.92 9.05
C SER A 50 8.78 -8.43 9.35
N GLY A 51 9.37 -7.56 8.52
CA GLY A 51 9.32 -6.10 8.68
C GLY A 51 8.05 -5.43 8.12
N TRP A 52 7.07 -6.19 7.64
CA TRP A 52 5.92 -5.65 6.93
C TRP A 52 5.15 -4.57 7.69
N LYS A 53 5.07 -4.65 9.00
CA LYS A 53 4.34 -3.66 9.82
C LYS A 53 5.02 -2.29 9.86
N SER A 54 6.34 -2.26 9.91
CA SER A 54 7.11 -1.01 9.97
C SER A 54 7.25 -0.35 8.59
N THR A 55 7.16 -1.14 7.52
CA THR A 55 7.37 -0.69 6.14
C THR A 55 6.07 -0.56 5.33
N THR A 56 4.91 -0.83 5.94
CA THR A 56 3.59 -0.62 5.35
C THR A 56 2.98 0.66 5.89
N HIS A 57 2.59 1.56 4.99
CA HIS A 57 1.95 2.84 5.30
C HIS A 57 0.51 2.84 4.81
N VAL A 58 -0.43 3.16 5.68
CA VAL A 58 -1.87 3.10 5.38
C VAL A 58 -2.48 4.49 5.45
N LEU A 59 -3.23 4.84 4.42
CA LEU A 59 -4.05 6.06 4.36
C LEU A 59 -5.52 5.68 4.22
N GLN A 60 -6.36 6.25 5.07
CA GLN A 60 -7.82 6.19 4.96
C GLN A 60 -8.33 7.35 4.11
N ALA A 61 -8.67 7.08 2.85
CA ALA A 61 -9.09 8.15 1.92
C ALA A 61 -10.39 8.82 2.36
N ARG A 62 -11.30 8.08 3.00
CA ARG A 62 -12.54 8.63 3.54
C ARG A 62 -12.32 9.69 4.60
N ASP A 63 -11.34 9.48 5.49
CA ASP A 63 -11.04 10.42 6.57
C ASP A 63 -10.23 11.60 6.04
N LEU A 64 -9.33 11.34 5.10
CA LEU A 64 -8.56 12.37 4.43
C LEU A 64 -9.45 13.46 3.80
N VAL A 65 -10.49 13.07 3.05
CA VAL A 65 -11.31 14.05 2.32
C VAL A 65 -12.15 14.95 3.22
N ARG A 66 -12.28 14.61 4.49
CA ARG A 66 -12.97 15.43 5.51
C ARG A 66 -12.06 16.48 6.14
N GLN A 67 -10.75 16.39 5.93
CA GLN A 67 -9.76 17.27 6.54
C GLN A 67 -9.58 18.55 5.71
N ARG A 68 -9.32 19.66 6.39
CA ARG A 68 -8.83 20.88 5.72
C ARG A 68 -7.42 20.63 5.19
N GLY A 69 -7.15 21.05 3.96
CA GLY A 69 -5.83 20.80 3.35
C GLY A 69 -5.59 19.36 2.91
N ALA A 70 -6.65 18.59 2.68
CA ALA A 70 -6.60 17.18 2.29
C ALA A 70 -5.65 16.88 1.12
N MET A 71 -5.43 17.84 0.20
CA MET A 71 -4.47 17.65 -0.89
C MET A 71 -3.04 17.69 -0.38
N ASN A 72 -2.70 18.65 0.46
CA ASN A 72 -1.35 18.77 1.04
C ASN A 72 -1.01 17.54 1.89
N THR A 73 -1.94 17.09 2.73
CA THR A 73 -1.77 15.87 3.52
C THR A 73 -1.57 14.64 2.63
N PHE A 74 -2.29 14.57 1.51
CA PHE A 74 -2.14 13.48 0.56
C PHE A 74 -0.79 13.51 -0.18
N GLU A 75 -0.35 14.70 -0.58
CA GLU A 75 0.95 14.89 -1.19
C GLU A 75 2.10 14.54 -0.24
N GLU A 76 2.01 15.00 1.01
CA GLU A 76 2.97 14.65 2.05
C GLU A 76 2.99 13.14 2.30
N PHE A 77 1.83 12.51 2.34
CA PHE A 77 1.74 11.06 2.52
C PHE A 77 2.44 10.30 1.38
N LEU A 78 2.36 10.75 0.16
CA LEU A 78 2.95 10.07 -1.00
C LEU A 78 4.42 10.47 -1.26
N ARG A 79 4.87 11.61 -0.73
CA ARG A 79 6.22 12.11 -0.98
C ARG A 79 7.26 11.16 -0.37
N PRO A 80 8.26 10.70 -1.13
CA PRO A 80 9.38 9.96 -0.55
C PRO A 80 10.08 10.83 0.47
N GLY A 81 10.45 10.29 1.60
CA GLY A 81 11.26 10.97 2.60
C GLY A 81 12.55 11.48 1.98
N GLY A 82 12.98 12.68 2.37
CA GLY A 82 14.16 13.32 1.80
C GLY A 82 15.41 12.45 1.83
N SER A 83 16.31 12.74 0.91
CA SER A 83 17.56 12.03 0.67
C SER A 83 18.30 11.66 1.96
N GLY A 84 18.42 10.38 2.24
CA GLY A 84 19.32 9.87 3.26
C GLY A 84 18.76 8.92 4.29
N SER A 85 17.48 8.72 4.39
CA SER A 85 16.93 7.62 5.17
C SER A 85 16.24 6.62 4.26
N ALA A 86 16.69 5.40 4.33
CA ALA A 86 16.02 4.24 3.74
C ALA A 86 14.67 4.06 4.42
N ASP A 87 14.06 5.13 4.84
CA ASP A 87 12.81 5.01 5.48
C ASP A 87 12.15 6.30 5.78
N THR A 88 11.01 6.17 6.06
CA THR A 88 10.16 7.09 6.73
C THR A 88 9.80 8.26 5.85
N LEU A 89 8.77 8.08 5.36
CA LEU A 89 7.77 9.11 5.25
C LEU A 89 7.68 9.80 6.61
N ALA A 90 8.64 10.69 6.89
CA ALA A 90 8.76 11.36 8.19
C ALA A 90 7.39 11.90 8.62
N GLY A 91 6.90 11.48 9.76
CA GLY A 91 5.60 11.84 10.28
C GLY A 91 4.44 10.93 9.87
N ARG A 92 4.69 9.81 9.17
CA ARG A 92 3.64 8.85 8.82
C ARG A 92 3.58 7.71 9.82
N LEU A 93 2.37 7.38 10.20
CA LEU A 93 2.13 6.22 11.04
C LEU A 93 2.44 4.97 10.23
N SER A 94 3.43 4.19 10.65
CA SER A 94 3.56 2.81 10.21
C SER A 94 2.31 2.04 10.63
N LEU A 95 2.00 0.96 9.97
CA LEU A 95 0.88 0.11 10.37
C LEU A 95 1.01 -0.33 11.83
N ASP A 96 2.22 -0.57 12.29
CA ASP A 96 2.51 -0.93 13.68
C ASP A 96 2.17 0.20 14.67
N ALA A 97 2.42 1.46 14.31
CA ALA A 97 2.02 2.62 15.11
C ALA A 97 0.50 2.87 15.02
N PHE A 98 -0.12 2.62 13.88
CA PHE A 98 -1.55 2.71 13.69
C PHE A 98 -2.30 1.66 14.51
N ASP A 99 -1.87 0.40 14.47
CA ASP A 99 -2.47 -0.70 15.23
C ASP A 99 -2.30 -0.51 16.76
N ARG A 100 -1.24 0.20 17.20
CA ARG A 100 -1.02 0.55 18.60
C ARG A 100 -1.74 1.81 19.06
N GLY A 101 -2.40 2.55 18.17
CA GLY A 101 -3.09 3.80 18.48
C GLY A 101 -2.15 4.92 18.94
N ILE A 102 -0.88 4.84 18.63
CA ILE A 102 0.13 5.81 19.04
C ILE A 102 0.26 6.86 17.94
N SER A 103 -0.19 8.08 18.23
CA SER A 103 0.17 9.25 17.43
C SER A 103 1.66 9.50 17.58
N SER A 104 2.42 9.48 16.49
CA SER A 104 3.86 9.67 16.54
C SER A 104 4.22 11.11 16.91
N SER A 105 4.46 11.36 18.18
CA SER A 105 5.31 12.43 18.64
C SER A 105 6.67 11.81 18.96
N ASN A 106 7.66 12.07 18.10
CA ASN A 106 9.09 11.86 18.34
C ASN A 106 9.50 10.55 19.03
N GLN A 107 9.81 9.51 18.28
CA GLN A 107 10.87 8.60 18.69
C GLN A 107 11.62 8.08 17.47
N GLY A 108 12.94 8.21 17.55
CA GLY A 108 13.90 7.87 16.53
C GLY A 108 13.72 6.47 15.96
N GLY A 109 13.74 6.39 14.64
CA GLY A 109 13.57 5.16 13.92
C GLY A 109 14.64 4.15 14.25
N VAL A 110 14.23 3.00 14.75
CA VAL A 110 15.04 1.80 14.69
C VAL A 110 15.01 1.35 13.24
N ALA A 111 16.15 1.37 12.57
CA ALA A 111 16.29 0.82 11.23
C ALA A 111 15.77 -0.62 11.22
N PRO A 112 14.92 -1.02 10.29
CA PRO A 112 14.48 -2.41 10.22
C PRO A 112 15.68 -3.30 9.95
N ALA A 113 15.86 -4.30 10.79
CA ALA A 113 16.82 -5.37 10.56
C ALA A 113 16.55 -5.95 9.17
N GLY A 114 17.60 -6.08 8.37
CA GLY A 114 17.54 -6.43 6.97
C GLY A 114 16.59 -7.57 6.68
N VAL A 115 15.72 -7.33 5.72
CA VAL A 115 14.92 -8.38 5.11
C VAL A 115 15.91 -9.21 4.29
N GLU A 116 16.16 -10.45 4.69
CA GLU A 116 16.79 -11.45 3.85
C GLU A 116 15.83 -11.80 2.70
N ASN A 117 15.68 -10.89 1.77
CA ASN A 117 15.11 -11.23 0.48
C ASN A 117 16.23 -11.80 -0.37
N THR A 118 16.07 -13.02 -0.77
CA THR A 118 16.89 -13.66 -1.80
C THR A 118 16.94 -12.72 -3.01
N LEU A 119 18.10 -12.07 -3.16
CA LEU A 119 18.39 -11.17 -4.27
C LEU A 119 18.30 -11.97 -5.58
N THR A 120 17.23 -11.78 -6.30
CA THR A 120 17.19 -12.16 -7.71
C THR A 120 18.02 -11.10 -8.44
N GLU A 121 19.07 -11.51 -9.13
CA GLU A 121 20.04 -10.64 -9.79
C GLU A 121 19.34 -9.51 -10.57
N GLY A 122 19.61 -8.27 -10.19
CA GLY A 122 19.30 -7.08 -10.97
C GLY A 122 18.07 -6.25 -10.56
N LYS A 123 17.26 -6.67 -9.57
CA LYS A 123 16.11 -5.84 -9.10
C LYS A 123 16.24 -5.48 -7.62
N LEU A 124 15.94 -4.22 -7.31
CA LEU A 124 15.89 -3.75 -5.93
C LEU A 124 14.73 -4.44 -5.19
N PRO A 125 14.96 -4.96 -3.98
CA PRO A 125 13.89 -5.55 -3.19
C PRO A 125 12.82 -4.50 -2.87
N ILE A 126 11.55 -4.94 -2.80
CA ILE A 126 10.47 -4.07 -2.36
C ILE A 126 10.70 -3.74 -0.89
N SER A 127 10.91 -2.48 -0.61
CA SER A 127 11.20 -1.98 0.73
C SER A 127 9.99 -1.33 1.39
N ARG A 128 8.94 -1.02 0.64
CA ARG A 128 7.81 -0.24 1.11
C ARG A 128 6.50 -0.58 0.42
N LEU A 129 5.42 -0.66 1.20
CA LEU A 129 4.06 -0.79 0.71
C LEU A 129 3.22 0.43 1.13
N ILE A 130 2.54 1.03 0.17
CA ILE A 130 1.62 2.15 0.37
C ILE A 130 0.21 1.65 0.13
N VAL A 131 -0.61 1.65 1.18
CA VAL A 131 -1.99 1.19 1.14
C VAL A 131 -2.93 2.38 1.23
N ILE A 132 -3.87 2.47 0.30
CA ILE A 132 -4.92 3.47 0.32
C ILE A 132 -6.25 2.76 0.46
N GLU A 133 -6.80 2.77 1.65
CA GLU A 133 -8.13 2.24 1.91
C GLU A 133 -9.22 3.24 1.51
N ASP A 134 -10.37 2.70 1.12
CA ASP A 134 -11.50 3.50 0.59
C ASP A 134 -11.08 4.43 -0.57
N ALA A 135 -10.22 3.96 -1.47
CA ALA A 135 -9.65 4.75 -2.58
C ALA A 135 -10.69 5.38 -3.50
N ASP A 136 -11.90 4.84 -3.54
CA ASP A 136 -13.07 5.40 -4.24
C ASP A 136 -13.54 6.75 -3.67
N TYR A 137 -13.05 7.19 -2.51
CA TYR A 137 -13.29 8.51 -1.94
C TYR A 137 -12.26 9.57 -2.34
N LEU A 138 -11.16 9.20 -2.98
CA LEU A 138 -10.09 10.15 -3.34
C LEU A 138 -10.55 11.27 -4.29
N GLY A 139 -11.54 11.01 -5.14
CA GLY A 139 -11.92 11.92 -6.22
C GLY A 139 -10.87 11.94 -7.37
N SER A 140 -11.25 12.48 -8.52
CA SER A 140 -10.46 12.41 -9.74
C SER A 140 -9.09 13.10 -9.64
N ILE A 141 -9.02 14.24 -8.97
CA ILE A 141 -7.77 15.03 -8.86
C ILE A 141 -6.70 14.25 -8.09
N ARG A 142 -7.06 13.70 -6.91
CA ARG A 142 -6.10 12.93 -6.11
C ARG A 142 -5.75 11.59 -6.76
N GLN A 143 -6.69 10.98 -7.47
CA GLN A 143 -6.41 9.77 -8.24
C GLN A 143 -5.44 10.06 -9.40
N ALA A 144 -5.57 11.18 -10.10
CA ALA A 144 -4.62 11.57 -11.13
C ALA A 144 -3.21 11.85 -10.56
N TYR A 145 -3.15 12.50 -9.39
CA TYR A 145 -1.89 12.69 -8.67
C TYR A 145 -1.27 11.35 -8.24
N LEU A 146 -2.06 10.44 -7.69
CA LEU A 146 -1.61 9.10 -7.30
C LEU A 146 -1.03 8.33 -8.50
N ARG A 147 -1.70 8.37 -9.65
CA ARG A 147 -1.19 7.77 -10.89
C ARG A 147 0.23 8.28 -11.19
N ARG A 148 0.43 9.60 -11.14
CA ARG A 148 1.74 10.21 -11.38
C ARG A 148 2.77 9.71 -10.37
N MET A 149 2.40 9.62 -9.11
CA MET A 149 3.29 9.12 -8.06
C MET A 149 3.65 7.65 -8.26
N MET A 150 2.73 6.81 -8.72
CA MET A 150 3.03 5.40 -9.04
C MET A 150 4.06 5.25 -10.16
N GLU A 151 4.16 6.22 -11.06
CA GLU A 151 5.16 6.25 -12.14
C GLU A 151 6.53 6.79 -11.68
N THR A 152 6.55 7.64 -10.65
CA THR A 152 7.76 8.35 -10.21
C THR A 152 8.41 7.76 -8.97
N VAL A 153 7.63 7.12 -8.10
CA VAL A 153 8.15 6.49 -6.87
C VAL A 153 8.72 5.13 -7.23
N GLY A 154 9.98 5.07 -7.44
CA GLY A 154 10.81 3.98 -7.91
C GLY A 154 10.39 2.52 -7.62
N GLU A 155 11.10 1.59 -8.19
CA GLU A 155 10.83 0.14 -8.19
C GLU A 155 10.74 -0.51 -6.80
N ALA A 156 11.29 0.13 -5.78
CA ALA A 156 11.27 -0.35 -4.39
C ALA A 156 9.93 -0.15 -3.66
N SER A 157 8.95 0.52 -4.25
CA SER A 157 7.66 0.77 -3.63
C SER A 157 6.51 0.14 -4.39
N ARG A 158 5.52 -0.41 -3.67
CA ARG A 158 4.30 -0.93 -4.26
C ARG A 158 3.08 -0.28 -3.63
N PHE A 159 2.03 -0.18 -4.42
CA PHE A 159 0.76 0.41 -4.01
C PHE A 159 -0.33 -0.67 -3.93
N VAL A 160 -1.15 -0.58 -2.90
CA VAL A 160 -2.40 -1.34 -2.80
C VAL A 160 -3.54 -0.36 -2.64
N LEU A 161 -4.43 -0.35 -3.59
CA LEU A 161 -5.66 0.42 -3.56
C LEU A 161 -6.80 -0.50 -3.14
N VAL A 162 -7.58 -0.07 -2.17
CA VAL A 162 -8.75 -0.81 -1.70
C VAL A 162 -9.99 0.03 -1.98
N ALA A 163 -10.95 -0.52 -2.72
CA ALA A 163 -12.16 0.18 -3.11
C ALA A 163 -13.40 -0.72 -2.99
N ARG A 164 -14.58 -0.13 -2.94
CA ARG A 164 -15.84 -0.88 -2.98
C ARG A 164 -16.20 -1.26 -4.42
N ALA A 165 -16.03 -0.33 -5.34
CA ALA A 165 -16.38 -0.51 -6.73
C ALA A 165 -15.27 0.01 -7.65
N PRO A 166 -14.84 -0.79 -8.63
CA PRO A 166 -13.80 -0.38 -9.58
C PRO A 166 -14.23 0.81 -10.46
N SER A 167 -15.53 1.00 -10.65
CA SER A 167 -16.07 2.11 -11.47
C SER A 167 -15.77 3.50 -10.91
N ARG A 168 -15.42 3.61 -9.63
CA ARG A 168 -15.01 4.88 -9.00
C ARG A 168 -13.51 5.15 -9.08
N ILE A 169 -12.76 4.19 -9.60
CA ILE A 169 -11.32 4.33 -9.82
C ILE A 169 -11.09 4.65 -11.29
N ILE A 170 -10.32 5.70 -11.58
CA ILE A 170 -10.04 6.13 -12.95
C ILE A 170 -9.30 5.02 -13.73
N ASP A 171 -9.56 4.95 -15.03
CA ASP A 171 -8.97 3.93 -15.91
C ASP A 171 -7.44 3.93 -15.87
N ALA A 172 -6.85 5.09 -15.75
CA ALA A 172 -5.41 5.26 -15.67
C ALA A 172 -4.77 4.59 -14.43
N LEU A 173 -5.49 4.43 -13.32
CA LEU A 173 -5.05 3.65 -12.16
C LEU A 173 -5.35 2.16 -12.36
N ARG A 174 -6.54 1.86 -12.89
CA ARG A 174 -6.92 0.46 -13.15
C ARG A 174 -5.95 -0.25 -14.09
N SER A 175 -5.48 0.45 -15.14
CA SER A 175 -4.53 -0.10 -16.10
C SER A 175 -3.12 -0.34 -15.53
N ARG A 176 -2.78 0.26 -14.39
CA ARG A 176 -1.48 0.13 -13.72
C ARG A 176 -1.51 -0.80 -12.52
N THR A 177 -2.67 -1.36 -12.24
CA THR A 177 -2.86 -2.24 -11.08
C THR A 177 -3.39 -3.59 -11.53
N GLN A 178 -2.95 -4.64 -10.86
CA GLN A 178 -3.63 -5.92 -10.96
C GLN A 178 -4.91 -5.85 -10.14
N MET A 179 -6.05 -5.91 -10.82
CA MET A 179 -7.34 -5.86 -10.16
C MET A 179 -7.72 -7.24 -9.61
N VAL A 180 -8.04 -7.26 -8.34
CA VAL A 180 -8.52 -8.44 -7.62
C VAL A 180 -9.89 -8.13 -7.04
N ARG A 181 -10.88 -8.92 -7.38
CA ARG A 181 -12.25 -8.78 -6.88
C ARG A 181 -12.52 -9.89 -5.87
N ILE A 182 -12.87 -9.49 -4.65
CA ILE A 182 -13.25 -10.39 -3.56
C ILE A 182 -14.77 -10.41 -3.40
#